data_59ca2f6c3554922867a312997ea77ed3
#
_entry.id   59ca2f6c3554922867a312997ea77ed3
#
_cell.length_a   1.000
_cell.length_b   1.000
_cell.length_c   1.000
_cell.angle_alpha   90.00
_cell.angle_beta   90.00
_cell.angle_gamma   90.00
#
_symmetry.space_group_name_H-M   'P 1'
#
loop_
_entity.id
_entity.type
_entity.pdbx_description
1 polymer ?
#
loop_
_entity_poly.entity_id
_entity_poly.type
_entity_poly.pdbx_seq_one_letter_code
_entity_poly.pdbx_strand_id
1 'polypeptide(L)'
;MAGYGLPNEKHLSVVLQRNLVSEGHNIEVVNGSVSGSTSAGGLNIAEWTLSEPDIDLMILCLGANDMLRGINPKETKSNLEEIIKIAKDKNIKVIIAGMIAPTSYGLNYKKTFDKIFSDLAKIYELQLVPFLLEGVAQKPEFNLSDGM
;
A
#
# COMPACT_ATOMS: atom_id res chain seq x y z
N MET A 1 -1.63 1.46 -5.56
CA MET A 1 -2.12 0.38 -6.48
C MET A 1 -2.49 0.98 -7.82
N ALA A 2 -1.49 1.29 -8.60
CA ALA A 2 -1.63 2.05 -9.84
C ALA A 2 -2.36 1.30 -10.99
N GLY A 3 -2.68 0.01 -10.83
CA GLY A 3 -3.43 -0.75 -11.83
C GLY A 3 -2.70 -0.94 -13.17
N TYR A 4 -1.36 -1.07 -13.14
CA TYR A 4 -0.58 -1.27 -14.36
C TYR A 4 -1.14 -2.41 -15.21
N GLY A 5 -1.35 -2.17 -16.51
CA GLY A 5 -1.91 -3.15 -17.45
C GLY A 5 -3.43 -3.36 -17.37
N LEU A 6 -4.11 -2.72 -16.39
CA LEU A 6 -5.56 -2.81 -16.26
C LEU A 6 -6.26 -1.57 -16.84
N PRO A 7 -7.46 -1.72 -17.43
CA PRO A 7 -8.33 -0.60 -17.76
C PRO A 7 -8.65 0.23 -16.51
N ASN A 8 -8.78 1.55 -16.66
CA ASN A 8 -8.97 2.48 -15.54
C ASN A 8 -10.15 2.12 -14.63
N GLU A 9 -11.26 1.67 -15.18
CA GLU A 9 -12.45 1.26 -14.44
C GLU A 9 -12.25 0.02 -13.56
N LYS A 10 -11.14 -0.69 -13.73
CA LYS A 10 -10.71 -1.84 -12.91
C LYS A 10 -9.64 -1.50 -11.88
N HIS A 11 -9.17 -0.25 -11.84
CA HIS A 11 -8.23 0.16 -10.80
C HIS A 11 -8.87 0.08 -9.42
N LEU A 12 -8.11 -0.34 -8.42
CA LEU A 12 -8.62 -0.51 -7.05
C LEU A 12 -9.33 0.73 -6.53
N SER A 13 -8.76 1.92 -6.74
CA SER A 13 -9.35 3.19 -6.28
C SER A 13 -10.74 3.42 -6.87
N VAL A 14 -10.91 3.16 -8.17
CA VAL A 14 -12.19 3.32 -8.87
C VAL A 14 -13.22 2.30 -8.39
N VAL A 15 -12.81 1.03 -8.25
CA VAL A 15 -13.70 -0.04 -7.77
C VAL A 15 -14.10 0.22 -6.32
N LEU A 16 -13.15 0.62 -5.47
CA LEU A 16 -13.40 0.94 -4.07
C LEU A 16 -14.40 2.09 -3.93
N GLN A 17 -14.18 3.19 -4.64
CA GLN A 17 -15.12 4.31 -4.63
C GLN A 17 -16.52 3.89 -5.06
N ARG A 18 -16.63 3.19 -6.19
CA ARG A 18 -17.92 2.73 -6.71
C ARG A 18 -18.67 1.88 -5.68
N ASN A 19 -17.98 0.94 -5.02
CA ASN A 19 -18.61 0.06 -4.05
C ASN A 19 -19.06 0.83 -2.80
N LEU A 20 -18.18 1.67 -2.23
CA LEU A 20 -18.53 2.47 -1.04
C LEU A 20 -19.68 3.44 -1.31
N VAL A 21 -19.70 4.12 -2.47
CA VAL A 21 -20.82 4.98 -2.87
C VAL A 21 -22.10 4.18 -3.04
N SER A 22 -22.04 2.97 -3.62
CA SER A 22 -23.22 2.10 -3.75
C SER A 22 -23.78 1.61 -2.41
N GLU A 23 -22.94 1.56 -1.38
CA GLU A 23 -23.32 1.25 0.02
C GLU A 23 -23.82 2.50 0.79
N GLY A 24 -23.91 3.65 0.13
CA GLY A 24 -24.44 4.88 0.70
C GLY A 24 -23.42 5.78 1.40
N HIS A 25 -22.12 5.48 1.27
CA HIS A 25 -21.08 6.35 1.82
C HIS A 25 -20.83 7.56 0.90
N ASN A 26 -20.83 8.75 1.49
CA ASN A 26 -20.46 9.98 0.77
C ASN A 26 -18.95 10.20 0.88
N ILE A 27 -18.19 9.59 -0.03
CA ILE A 27 -16.71 9.65 -0.04
C ILE A 27 -16.19 9.89 -1.45
N GLU A 28 -15.00 10.44 -1.52
CA GLU A 28 -14.17 10.51 -2.72
C GLU A 28 -12.86 9.72 -2.49
N VAL A 29 -12.47 8.89 -3.46
CA VAL A 29 -11.21 8.15 -3.42
C VAL A 29 -10.22 8.75 -4.40
N VAL A 30 -9.28 9.52 -3.88
CA VAL A 30 -8.19 10.12 -4.67
C VAL A 30 -7.09 9.08 -4.89
N ASN A 31 -6.68 8.88 -6.14
CA ASN A 31 -5.64 7.93 -6.49
C ASN A 31 -4.25 8.60 -6.50
N GLY A 32 -3.53 8.51 -5.39
CA GLY A 32 -2.14 8.95 -5.26
C GLY A 32 -1.09 7.90 -5.67
N SER A 33 -1.50 6.79 -6.31
CA SER A 33 -0.58 5.70 -6.62
C SER A 33 0.30 6.01 -7.84
N VAL A 34 1.58 5.68 -7.75
CA VAL A 34 2.54 5.74 -8.85
C VAL A 34 3.02 4.32 -9.17
N SER A 35 2.87 3.89 -10.43
CA SER A 35 3.31 2.57 -10.86
C SER A 35 4.83 2.41 -10.67
N GLY A 36 5.26 1.26 -10.13
CA GLY A 36 6.67 0.99 -9.88
C GLY A 36 7.28 1.73 -8.68
N SER A 37 6.50 2.54 -7.95
CA SER A 37 7.01 3.29 -6.80
C SER A 37 7.43 2.36 -5.66
N THR A 38 8.61 2.62 -5.10
CA THR A 38 9.10 2.02 -3.85
C THR A 38 8.63 2.82 -2.65
N SER A 39 8.92 2.34 -1.44
CA SER A 39 8.66 3.11 -0.21
C SER A 39 9.40 4.45 -0.19
N ALA A 40 10.65 4.50 -0.70
CA ALA A 40 11.40 5.75 -0.87
C ALA A 40 10.74 6.70 -1.87
N GLY A 41 10.24 6.16 -3.00
CA GLY A 41 9.49 6.96 -3.98
C GLY A 41 8.20 7.55 -3.39
N GLY A 42 7.48 6.77 -2.60
CA GLY A 42 6.30 7.23 -1.88
C GLY A 42 6.63 8.31 -0.84
N LEU A 43 7.70 8.13 -0.07
CA LEU A 43 8.16 9.11 0.92
C LEU A 43 8.50 10.46 0.27
N ASN A 44 9.18 10.44 -0.87
CA ASN A 44 9.56 11.66 -1.60
C ASN A 44 8.37 12.55 -2.02
N ILE A 45 7.19 11.96 -2.20
CA ILE A 45 5.99 12.69 -2.60
C ILE A 45 4.97 12.84 -1.47
N ALA A 46 5.20 12.21 -0.30
CA ALA A 46 4.22 12.12 0.76
C ALA A 46 3.76 13.49 1.27
N GLU A 47 4.70 14.41 1.53
CA GLU A 47 4.40 15.75 2.00
C GLU A 47 3.49 16.50 1.02
N TRP A 48 3.80 16.44 -0.26
CA TRP A 48 3.01 17.10 -1.30
C TRP A 48 1.65 16.42 -1.46
N THR A 49 1.61 15.08 -1.58
CA THR A 49 0.37 14.34 -1.77
C THR A 49 -0.59 14.54 -0.60
N LEU A 50 -0.07 14.56 0.63
CA LEU A 50 -0.87 14.72 1.85
C LEU A 50 -1.09 16.19 2.25
N SER A 51 -0.69 17.15 1.41
CA SER A 51 -1.00 18.58 1.61
C SER A 51 -2.28 19.02 0.92
N GLU A 52 -2.90 18.17 0.11
CA GLU A 52 -4.23 18.43 -0.44
C GLU A 52 -5.24 18.58 0.69
N PRO A 53 -6.16 19.55 0.59
CA PRO A 53 -7.19 19.75 1.61
C PRO A 53 -8.15 18.54 1.66
N ASP A 54 -8.79 18.39 2.82
CA ASP A 54 -9.90 17.46 3.03
C ASP A 54 -9.56 15.96 2.90
N ILE A 55 -8.29 15.59 3.16
CA ILE A 55 -7.90 14.17 3.28
C ILE A 55 -8.17 13.70 4.71
N ASP A 56 -9.19 12.85 4.90
CA ASP A 56 -9.52 12.25 6.18
C ASP A 56 -8.77 10.94 6.45
N LEU A 57 -8.45 10.19 5.38
CA LEU A 57 -7.90 8.84 5.47
C LEU A 57 -6.92 8.55 4.33
N MET A 58 -5.77 8.00 4.70
CA MET A 58 -4.80 7.43 3.76
C MET A 58 -4.79 5.91 3.82
N ILE A 59 -4.88 5.25 2.67
CA ILE A 59 -4.57 3.82 2.56
C ILE A 59 -3.13 3.70 2.06
N LEU A 60 -2.21 3.36 2.96
CA LEU A 60 -0.79 3.21 2.67
C LEU A 60 -0.51 1.80 2.12
N CYS A 61 -0.25 1.71 0.83
CA CYS A 61 0.00 0.47 0.12
C CYS A 61 1.33 0.58 -0.67
N LEU A 62 2.45 0.42 0.01
CA LEU A 62 3.80 0.45 -0.54
C LEU A 62 4.61 -0.73 0.00
N GLY A 63 5.79 -0.98 -0.60
CA GLY A 63 6.69 -2.06 -0.21
C GLY A 63 6.75 -3.22 -1.21
N ALA A 64 5.74 -3.42 -2.06
CA ALA A 64 5.79 -4.48 -3.07
C ALA A 64 6.99 -4.30 -4.03
N ASN A 65 7.24 -3.09 -4.52
CA ASN A 65 8.38 -2.81 -5.38
C ASN A 65 9.73 -2.86 -4.65
N ASP A 66 9.74 -2.56 -3.35
CA ASP A 66 10.92 -2.75 -2.50
C ASP A 66 11.29 -4.23 -2.44
N MET A 67 10.31 -5.07 -2.15
CA MET A 67 10.44 -6.51 -2.12
C MET A 67 10.91 -7.07 -3.47
N LEU A 68 10.30 -6.67 -4.58
CA LEU A 68 10.67 -7.13 -5.93
C LEU A 68 12.11 -6.74 -6.31
N ARG A 69 12.64 -5.66 -5.74
CA ARG A 69 14.00 -5.17 -5.98
C ARG A 69 15.00 -5.60 -4.90
N GLY A 70 14.58 -6.40 -3.93
CA GLY A 70 15.44 -6.86 -2.85
C GLY A 70 15.97 -5.74 -1.94
N ILE A 71 15.24 -4.61 -1.85
CA ILE A 71 15.59 -3.50 -0.96
C ILE A 71 15.55 -3.99 0.49
N ASN A 72 16.51 -3.50 1.29
CA ASN A 72 16.62 -3.89 2.69
C ASN A 72 15.31 -3.61 3.44
N PRO A 73 14.70 -4.61 4.10
CA PRO A 73 13.45 -4.43 4.84
C PRO A 73 13.48 -3.33 5.91
N LYS A 74 14.66 -3.01 6.46
CA LYS A 74 14.82 -1.91 7.41
C LYS A 74 14.61 -0.55 6.76
N GLU A 75 15.07 -0.39 5.52
CA GLU A 75 14.86 0.84 4.75
C GLU A 75 13.38 0.99 4.41
N THR A 76 12.76 -0.09 3.92
CA THR A 76 11.31 -0.10 3.66
C THR A 76 10.52 0.30 4.90
N LYS A 77 10.85 -0.30 6.06
CA LYS A 77 10.19 0.03 7.33
C LYS A 77 10.36 1.50 7.69
N SER A 78 11.58 2.03 7.62
CA SER A 78 11.88 3.42 7.93
C SER A 78 11.10 4.40 7.04
N ASN A 79 11.05 4.14 5.73
CA ASN A 79 10.32 5.00 4.80
C ASN A 79 8.80 4.98 5.07
N LEU A 80 8.22 3.80 5.31
CA LEU A 80 6.80 3.68 5.65
C LEU A 80 6.47 4.36 6.97
N GLU A 81 7.37 4.25 7.95
CA GLU A 81 7.24 4.91 9.25
C GLU A 81 7.20 6.44 9.10
N GLU A 82 8.08 7.03 8.30
CA GLU A 82 8.08 8.47 8.05
C GLU A 82 6.80 8.93 7.33
N ILE A 83 6.31 8.17 6.34
CA ILE A 83 5.02 8.48 5.69
C ILE A 83 3.86 8.46 6.70
N ILE A 84 3.86 7.49 7.62
CA ILE A 84 2.84 7.41 8.68
C ILE A 84 2.91 8.63 9.60
N LYS A 85 4.12 9.06 9.99
CA LYS A 85 4.30 10.27 10.82
C LYS A 85 3.77 11.51 10.12
N ILE A 86 4.13 11.72 8.85
CA ILE A 86 3.63 12.84 8.03
C ILE A 86 2.11 12.87 8.02
N ALA A 87 1.45 11.73 7.81
CA ALA A 87 -0.01 11.65 7.82
C ALA A 87 -0.60 11.97 9.20
N LYS A 88 0.00 11.43 10.28
CA LYS A 88 -0.46 11.67 11.65
C LYS A 88 -0.29 13.13 12.08
N ASP A 89 0.81 13.77 11.70
CA ASP A 89 1.06 15.20 11.98
C ASP A 89 0.02 16.11 11.31
N LYS A 90 -0.57 15.63 10.21
CA LYS A 90 -1.69 16.28 9.50
C LYS A 90 -3.08 15.84 9.99
N ASN A 91 -3.15 15.03 11.06
CA ASN A 91 -4.38 14.41 11.58
C ASN A 91 -5.10 13.49 10.57
N ILE A 92 -4.41 12.96 9.58
CA ILE A 92 -4.94 12.01 8.59
C ILE A 92 -4.90 10.60 9.20
N LYS A 93 -6.02 9.91 9.20
CA LYS A 93 -6.09 8.50 9.60
C LYS A 93 -5.33 7.63 8.60
N VAL A 94 -4.74 6.52 9.07
CA VAL A 94 -3.98 5.61 8.20
C VAL A 94 -4.49 4.18 8.34
N ILE A 95 -4.74 3.55 7.20
CA ILE A 95 -4.86 2.10 7.07
C ILE A 95 -3.60 1.62 6.36
N ILE A 96 -2.87 0.68 6.95
CA ILE A 96 -1.70 0.09 6.29
C ILE A 96 -2.07 -1.24 5.63
N ALA A 97 -1.73 -1.39 4.35
CA ALA A 97 -1.97 -2.60 3.57
C ALA A 97 -0.67 -3.40 3.44
N GLY A 98 -0.66 -4.61 4.04
CA GLY A 98 0.49 -5.48 4.10
C GLY A 98 0.76 -6.23 2.80
N MET A 99 2.02 -6.64 2.66
CA MET A 99 2.55 -7.49 1.58
C MET A 99 3.32 -8.66 2.19
N ILE A 100 3.39 -9.77 1.47
CA ILE A 100 4.12 -10.97 1.86
C ILE A 100 5.25 -11.19 0.85
N ALA A 101 6.49 -11.31 1.35
CA ALA A 101 7.66 -11.54 0.50
C ALA A 101 7.76 -13.01 0.07
N PRO A 102 8.22 -13.28 -1.17
CA PRO A 102 8.60 -14.62 -1.59
C PRO A 102 9.86 -15.09 -0.84
N THR A 103 10.16 -16.37 -0.95
CA THR A 103 11.37 -16.96 -0.34
C THR A 103 12.64 -16.77 -1.16
N SER A 104 12.54 -16.17 -2.35
CA SER A 104 13.68 -16.01 -3.30
C SER A 104 14.88 -15.24 -2.73
N TYR A 105 14.63 -14.31 -1.82
CA TYR A 105 15.70 -13.58 -1.09
C TYR A 105 16.08 -14.23 0.25
N GLY A 106 15.63 -15.47 0.48
CA GLY A 106 15.90 -16.23 1.70
C GLY A 106 14.91 -15.97 2.84
N LEU A 107 14.86 -16.93 3.76
CA LEU A 107 13.88 -16.92 4.86
C LEU A 107 14.06 -15.75 5.82
N ASN A 108 15.30 -15.28 6.02
CA ASN A 108 15.56 -14.13 6.90
C ASN A 108 14.98 -12.84 6.33
N TYR A 109 15.15 -12.61 5.02
CA TYR A 109 14.55 -11.48 4.33
C TYR A 109 13.03 -11.52 4.48
N LYS A 110 12.42 -12.65 4.10
CA LYS A 110 10.97 -12.86 4.21
C LYS A 110 10.46 -12.56 5.61
N LYS A 111 11.06 -13.18 6.63
CA LYS A 111 10.64 -13.01 8.03
C LYS A 111 10.72 -11.55 8.49
N THR A 112 11.75 -10.84 8.05
CA THR A 112 11.95 -9.43 8.42
C THR A 112 10.96 -8.53 7.68
N PHE A 113 10.76 -8.78 6.37
CA PHE A 113 9.86 -8.01 5.54
C PHE A 113 8.39 -8.18 5.96
N ASP A 114 7.94 -9.41 6.15
CA ASP A 114 6.53 -9.71 6.47
C ASP A 114 6.09 -9.08 7.80
N LYS A 115 7.02 -8.82 8.72
CA LYS A 115 6.74 -8.18 10.01
C LYS A 115 6.59 -6.66 9.94
N ILE A 116 7.06 -6.00 8.88
CA ILE A 116 7.07 -4.53 8.80
C ILE A 116 5.67 -3.97 9.07
N PHE A 117 4.68 -4.50 8.38
CA PHE A 117 3.32 -3.96 8.38
C PHE A 117 2.62 -4.16 9.73
N SER A 118 2.74 -5.33 10.31
CA SER A 118 2.17 -5.64 11.63
C SER A 118 2.88 -4.87 12.76
N ASP A 119 4.19 -4.70 12.67
CA ASP A 119 4.96 -3.91 13.64
C ASP A 119 4.54 -2.44 13.60
N LEU A 120 4.46 -1.83 12.39
CA LEU A 120 4.04 -0.44 12.23
C LEU A 120 2.59 -0.25 12.66
N ALA A 121 1.69 -1.15 12.28
CA ALA A 121 0.29 -1.12 12.71
C ALA A 121 0.17 -1.12 14.24
N LYS A 122 0.96 -1.94 14.92
CA LYS A 122 0.98 -2.02 16.39
C LYS A 122 1.58 -0.77 17.03
N ILE A 123 2.71 -0.26 16.51
CA ILE A 123 3.42 0.91 17.08
C ILE A 123 2.55 2.17 16.98
N TYR A 124 1.87 2.35 15.83
CA TYR A 124 1.11 3.56 15.53
C TYR A 124 -0.41 3.41 15.72
N GLU A 125 -0.86 2.25 16.24
CA GLU A 125 -2.28 1.91 16.45
C GLU A 125 -3.12 2.06 15.18
N LEU A 126 -2.61 1.50 14.06
CA LEU A 126 -3.25 1.59 12.75
C LEU A 126 -4.13 0.38 12.47
N GLN A 127 -5.15 0.58 11.66
CA GLN A 127 -5.84 -0.53 11.02
C GLN A 127 -4.92 -1.21 10.01
N LEU A 128 -4.89 -2.55 10.03
CA LEU A 128 -4.05 -3.37 9.16
C LEU A 128 -4.90 -4.24 8.24
N VAL A 129 -4.65 -4.18 6.95
CA VAL A 129 -5.00 -5.24 6.00
C VAL A 129 -3.79 -6.18 5.93
N PRO A 130 -3.84 -7.40 6.51
CA PRO A 130 -2.64 -8.23 6.70
C PRO A 130 -1.93 -8.59 5.40
N PHE A 131 -2.69 -8.92 4.37
CA PHE A 131 -2.19 -9.17 3.03
C PHE A 131 -3.19 -8.68 1.99
N LEU A 132 -2.85 -7.61 1.28
CA LEU A 132 -3.76 -6.97 0.31
C LEU A 132 -4.20 -7.90 -0.83
N LEU A 133 -3.32 -8.82 -1.25
CA LEU A 133 -3.58 -9.75 -2.35
C LEU A 133 -4.06 -11.12 -1.88
N GLU A 134 -4.57 -11.22 -0.66
CA GLU A 134 -5.14 -12.48 -0.16
C GLU A 134 -6.28 -12.96 -1.05
N GLY A 135 -6.23 -14.23 -1.43
CA GLY A 135 -7.22 -14.82 -2.33
C GLY A 135 -7.06 -14.46 -3.82
N VAL A 136 -6.12 -13.59 -4.17
CA VAL A 136 -5.83 -13.14 -5.55
C VAL A 136 -4.44 -13.60 -6.01
N ALA A 137 -3.43 -13.41 -5.17
CA ALA A 137 -2.05 -13.76 -5.53
C ALA A 137 -1.91 -15.23 -5.90
N GLN A 138 -1.16 -15.51 -6.96
CA GLN A 138 -0.87 -16.85 -7.48
C GLN A 138 -2.09 -17.64 -8.02
N LYS A 139 -3.22 -16.97 -8.23
CA LYS A 139 -4.38 -17.57 -8.88
C LYS A 139 -4.45 -17.09 -10.32
N PRO A 140 -4.20 -17.95 -11.33
CA PRO A 140 -4.14 -17.55 -12.74
C PRO A 140 -5.40 -16.82 -13.22
N GLU A 141 -6.57 -17.18 -12.69
CA GLU A 141 -7.86 -16.59 -13.03
C GLU A 141 -8.01 -15.11 -12.61
N PHE A 142 -7.16 -14.65 -11.66
CA PHE A 142 -7.17 -13.28 -11.16
C PHE A 142 -5.93 -12.47 -11.55
N ASN A 143 -5.03 -13.06 -12.33
CA ASN A 143 -3.80 -12.40 -12.74
C ASN A 143 -3.76 -12.26 -14.27
N LEU A 144 -3.02 -11.28 -14.76
CA LEU A 144 -2.74 -11.12 -16.18
C LEU A 144 -1.85 -12.27 -16.68
N SER A 145 -1.74 -12.40 -18.00
CA SER A 145 -0.94 -13.49 -18.64
C SER A 145 0.54 -13.48 -18.23
N ASP A 146 1.04 -12.36 -17.74
CA ASP A 146 2.40 -12.18 -17.22
C ASP A 146 2.52 -12.46 -15.71
N GLY A 147 1.44 -12.90 -15.08
CA GLY A 147 1.38 -13.24 -13.66
C GLY A 147 1.17 -12.05 -12.72
N MET A 148 0.85 -10.88 -13.27
CA MET A 148 0.54 -9.68 -12.51
C MET A 148 -0.96 -9.42 -12.36
#